data_0c7486ea43c6254fae0a561ae48c21c7
#
_entry.id   0c7486ea43c6254fae0a561ae48c21c7
#
_cell.length_a   1.000
_cell.length_b   1.000
_cell.length_c   1.000
_cell.angle_alpha   90.00
_cell.angle_beta   90.00
_cell.angle_gamma   90.00
#
_symmetry.space_group_name_H-M   'P 1'
#
loop_
_entity.id
_entity.type
_entity.pdbx_description
1 polymer ?
#
loop_
_entity_poly.entity_id
_entity_poly.type
_entity_poly.pdbx_seq_one_letter_code
_entity_poly.pdbx_strand_id
1 'polypeptide(L)'
;MYTEWTVGDHVYKLRLTTQGVVQLEKALGYNPLQMFMGIDEDVLPKVGDMIQVLHQMLQPYNHGLSLTDTYDLFDDYVKSGNSMWDIIPVIVKCFQEAGFLPKDEADSKN
;
A
#
# COMPACT_ATOMS: atom_id res chain seq x y z
N MET A 1 11.83 10.35 0.05
CA MET A 1 11.02 9.85 -1.07
C MET A 1 9.75 9.20 -0.55
N TYR A 2 8.64 9.47 -1.18
CA TYR A 2 7.34 8.97 -0.71
C TYR A 2 6.37 8.83 -1.88
N THR A 3 5.31 8.06 -1.65
CA THR A 3 4.21 7.90 -2.60
C THR A 3 3.00 8.63 -2.03
N GLU A 4 2.21 9.27 -2.89
CA GLU A 4 1.01 9.98 -2.45
C GLU A 4 -0.22 9.10 -2.57
N TRP A 5 -1.10 9.21 -1.56
CA TRP A 5 -2.39 8.54 -1.55
C TRP A 5 -3.46 9.58 -1.21
N THR A 6 -4.34 9.83 -2.16
CA THR A 6 -5.39 10.83 -2.01
C THR A 6 -6.68 10.19 -1.50
N VAL A 7 -7.20 10.71 -0.39
CA VAL A 7 -8.46 10.27 0.20
C VAL A 7 -9.33 11.52 0.34
N GLY A 8 -10.31 11.66 -0.56
CA GLY A 8 -11.12 12.87 -0.60
C GLY A 8 -10.26 14.08 -0.88
N ASP A 9 -10.29 15.06 0.01
CA ASP A 9 -9.51 16.29 -0.11
C ASP A 9 -8.14 16.22 0.54
N HIS A 10 -7.76 15.07 1.10
CA HIS A 10 -6.52 14.92 1.86
C HIS A 10 -5.53 14.01 1.14
N VAL A 11 -4.26 14.43 1.11
CA VAL A 11 -3.18 13.63 0.51
C VAL A 11 -2.31 13.11 1.63
N TYR A 12 -2.20 11.78 1.70
CA TYR A 12 -1.34 11.10 2.67
C TYR A 12 -0.04 10.70 2.00
N LYS A 13 1.06 10.83 2.72
CA LYS A 13 2.37 10.37 2.27
C LYS A 13 2.59 8.95 2.76
N LEU A 14 2.98 8.09 1.84
CA LEU A 14 3.26 6.69 2.12
C LEU A 14 4.73 6.40 1.89
N ARG A 15 5.29 5.57 2.74
CA ARG A 15 6.65 5.08 2.58
C ARG A 15 6.76 3.71 3.21
N LEU A 16 7.48 2.82 2.55
CA LEU A 16 7.73 1.49 3.10
C LEU A 16 9.20 1.35 3.42
N THR A 17 9.50 1.01 4.67
CA THR A 17 10.86 0.78 5.13
C THR A 17 11.12 -0.71 5.26
N THR A 18 12.38 -1.10 5.36
CA THR A 18 12.75 -2.50 5.62
C THR A 18 12.10 -3.01 6.89
N GLN A 19 12.10 -2.20 7.95
CA GLN A 19 11.44 -2.57 9.20
C GLN A 19 9.95 -2.80 8.97
N GLY A 20 9.31 -1.96 8.17
CA GLY A 20 7.90 -2.11 7.82
C GLY A 20 7.62 -3.41 7.10
N VAL A 21 8.49 -3.80 6.15
CA VAL A 21 8.35 -5.06 5.44
C VAL A 21 8.47 -6.25 6.40
N VAL A 22 9.45 -6.20 7.30
CA VAL A 22 9.62 -7.28 8.29
C VAL A 22 8.41 -7.39 9.20
N GLN A 23 7.84 -6.25 9.62
CA GLN A 23 6.62 -6.26 10.43
C GLN A 23 5.45 -6.86 9.64
N LEU A 24 5.36 -6.55 8.36
CA LEU A 24 4.32 -7.13 7.50
C LEU A 24 4.46 -8.64 7.37
N GLU A 25 5.68 -9.13 7.19
CA GLU A 25 5.91 -10.57 7.11
C GLU A 25 5.40 -11.27 8.36
N LYS A 26 5.63 -10.68 9.52
CA LYS A 26 5.15 -11.22 10.80
C LYS A 26 3.63 -11.16 10.91
N ALA A 27 3.04 -10.04 10.52
CA ALA A 27 1.59 -9.82 10.65
C ALA A 27 0.81 -10.69 9.66
N LEU A 28 1.30 -10.84 8.44
CA LEU A 28 0.62 -11.57 7.39
C LEU A 28 0.91 -13.08 7.43
N GLY A 29 2.08 -13.46 7.90
CA GLY A 29 2.50 -14.85 7.88
C GLY A 29 3.04 -15.31 6.54
N TYR A 30 3.28 -14.38 5.62
CA TYR A 30 3.85 -14.69 4.30
C TYR A 30 4.53 -13.44 3.75
N ASN A 31 5.26 -13.59 2.66
CA ASN A 31 5.96 -12.48 2.02
C ASN A 31 4.96 -11.51 1.39
N PRO A 32 4.89 -10.24 1.86
CA PRO A 32 3.90 -9.29 1.35
C PRO A 32 4.00 -9.05 -0.16
N LEU A 33 5.16 -9.26 -0.77
CA LEU A 33 5.32 -9.11 -2.21
C LEU A 33 4.47 -10.13 -2.99
N GLN A 34 4.14 -11.26 -2.37
CA GLN A 34 3.31 -12.29 -3.00
C GLN A 34 1.86 -11.83 -3.23
N MET A 35 1.43 -10.79 -2.53
CA MET A 35 0.08 -10.24 -2.72
C MET A 35 -0.22 -9.91 -4.17
N PHE A 36 0.81 -9.54 -4.93
CA PHE A 36 0.61 -9.02 -6.28
C PHE A 36 0.85 -10.06 -7.36
N MET A 37 1.22 -11.28 -6.98
CA MET A 37 1.56 -12.32 -7.94
C MET A 37 0.36 -12.95 -8.65
N GLY A 38 -0.83 -12.84 -8.08
CA GLY A 38 -2.04 -13.42 -8.66
C GLY A 38 -2.95 -12.42 -9.34
N ILE A 39 -2.59 -11.13 -9.37
CA ILE A 39 -3.48 -10.08 -9.87
C ILE A 39 -3.79 -10.25 -11.35
N ASP A 40 -2.81 -10.66 -12.14
CA ASP A 40 -2.99 -10.88 -13.58
C ASP A 40 -3.97 -12.04 -13.86
N GLU A 41 -4.24 -12.86 -12.85
CA GLU A 41 -5.16 -13.99 -12.93
C GLU A 41 -6.49 -13.68 -12.25
N ASP A 42 -6.77 -12.39 -12.03
CA ASP A 42 -7.97 -11.90 -11.36
C ASP A 42 -8.08 -12.33 -9.89
N VAL A 43 -6.96 -12.64 -9.27
CA VAL A 43 -6.92 -12.97 -7.84
C VAL A 43 -6.50 -11.74 -7.06
N LEU A 44 -7.44 -11.15 -6.32
CA LEU A 44 -7.16 -9.99 -5.49
C LEU A 44 -6.65 -10.40 -4.12
N PRO A 45 -5.76 -9.60 -3.53
CA PRO A 45 -5.38 -9.80 -2.13
C PRO A 45 -6.58 -9.64 -1.21
N LYS A 46 -6.51 -10.24 -0.04
CA LYS A 46 -7.55 -10.03 0.98
C LYS A 46 -7.53 -8.58 1.43
N VAL A 47 -8.71 -8.03 1.68
CA VAL A 47 -8.85 -6.63 2.13
C VAL A 47 -8.04 -6.39 3.40
N GLY A 48 -8.17 -7.30 4.37
CA GLY A 48 -7.44 -7.14 5.63
C GLY A 48 -5.93 -7.09 5.44
N ASP A 49 -5.41 -7.88 4.53
CA ASP A 49 -3.97 -7.89 4.23
C ASP A 49 -3.55 -6.57 3.59
N MET A 50 -4.37 -6.04 2.67
CA MET A 50 -4.09 -4.74 2.05
C MET A 50 -4.11 -3.60 3.06
N ILE A 51 -5.03 -3.65 4.02
CA ILE A 51 -5.10 -2.65 5.08
C ILE A 51 -3.84 -2.72 5.96
N GLN A 52 -3.36 -3.92 6.26
CA GLN A 52 -2.10 -4.07 7.00
C GLN A 52 -0.94 -3.40 6.26
N VAL A 53 -0.87 -3.61 4.95
CA VAL A 53 0.18 -2.98 4.13
C VAL A 53 0.06 -1.46 4.18
N LEU A 54 -1.15 -0.92 3.98
CA LEU A 54 -1.38 0.53 4.04
C LEU A 54 -1.00 1.10 5.39
N HIS A 55 -1.34 0.41 6.48
CA HIS A 55 -1.01 0.85 7.82
C HIS A 55 0.51 1.00 7.99
N GLN A 56 1.28 0.03 7.53
CA GLN A 56 2.74 0.13 7.59
C GLN A 56 3.28 1.26 6.71
N MET A 57 2.69 1.45 5.54
CA MET A 57 3.11 2.52 4.63
C MET A 57 2.81 3.91 5.18
N LEU A 58 1.77 4.04 5.99
CA LEU A 58 1.39 5.30 6.62
C LEU A 58 2.31 5.70 7.78
N GLN A 59 2.90 4.71 8.48
CA GLN A 59 3.62 4.96 9.72
C GLN A 59 4.75 5.99 9.62
N PRO A 60 5.62 5.97 8.58
CA PRO A 60 6.75 6.91 8.57
C PRO A 60 6.37 8.39 8.60
N TYR A 61 5.23 8.74 8.02
CA TYR A 61 4.77 10.15 7.99
C TYR A 61 3.54 10.40 8.85
N ASN A 62 2.91 9.34 9.37
CA ASN A 62 1.65 9.42 10.12
C ASN A 62 1.69 8.47 11.31
N HIS A 63 2.65 8.68 12.21
CA HIS A 63 2.93 7.77 13.33
C HIS A 63 1.74 7.48 14.23
N GLY A 64 0.82 8.43 14.35
CA GLY A 64 -0.32 8.28 15.25
C GLY A 64 -1.47 7.47 14.70
N LEU A 65 -1.44 7.11 13.42
CA LEU A 65 -2.54 6.36 12.82
C LEU A 65 -2.46 4.88 13.21
N SER A 66 -3.53 4.40 13.84
CA SER A 66 -3.67 3.00 14.21
C SER A 66 -4.18 2.17 13.04
N LEU A 67 -4.20 0.85 13.22
CA LEU A 67 -4.81 -0.03 12.24
C LEU A 67 -6.30 0.29 12.07
N THR A 68 -7.01 0.56 13.17
CA THR A 68 -8.42 0.94 13.12
C THR A 68 -8.61 2.25 12.34
N ASP A 69 -7.71 3.22 12.54
CA ASP A 69 -7.76 4.47 11.77
C ASP A 69 -7.58 4.20 10.28
N THR A 70 -6.77 3.21 9.93
CA THR A 70 -6.54 2.85 8.53
C THR A 70 -7.78 2.23 7.90
N TYR A 71 -8.56 1.44 8.67
CA TYR A 71 -9.87 0.96 8.21
C TYR A 71 -10.78 2.14 7.87
N ASP A 72 -10.84 3.14 8.75
CA ASP A 72 -11.68 4.32 8.54
C ASP A 72 -11.24 5.12 7.31
N LEU A 73 -9.93 5.24 7.11
CA LEU A 73 -9.39 5.90 5.93
C LEU A 73 -9.78 5.17 4.65
N PHE A 74 -9.74 3.86 4.67
CA PHE A 74 -10.11 3.08 3.50
C PHE A 74 -11.61 3.23 3.19
N ASP A 75 -12.46 3.26 4.23
CA ASP A 75 -13.89 3.54 4.06
C ASP A 75 -14.09 4.90 3.41
N ASP A 76 -13.35 5.92 3.86
CA ASP A 76 -13.43 7.26 3.27
C ASP A 76 -12.96 7.27 1.82
N TYR A 77 -11.92 6.49 1.52
CA TYR A 77 -11.40 6.34 0.16
C TYR A 77 -12.48 5.78 -0.78
N VAL A 78 -13.18 4.75 -0.35
CA VAL A 78 -14.26 4.15 -1.12
C VAL A 78 -15.41 5.14 -1.28
N LYS A 79 -15.78 5.86 -0.21
CA LYS A 79 -16.84 6.88 -0.27
C LYS A 79 -16.49 8.01 -1.23
N SER A 80 -15.21 8.26 -1.45
CA SER A 80 -14.74 9.28 -2.41
C SER A 80 -14.84 8.84 -3.86
N GLY A 81 -15.33 7.62 -4.12
CA GLY A 81 -15.51 7.13 -5.47
C GLY A 81 -14.43 6.16 -5.96
N ASN A 82 -13.61 5.65 -5.04
CA ASN A 82 -12.54 4.72 -5.38
C ASN A 82 -12.89 3.28 -5.02
N SER A 83 -12.09 2.34 -5.51
CA SER A 83 -12.31 0.92 -5.28
C SER A 83 -11.02 0.24 -4.86
N MET A 84 -11.12 -1.05 -4.54
CA MET A 84 -9.96 -1.90 -4.28
C MET A 84 -8.98 -1.90 -5.44
N TRP A 85 -9.48 -1.83 -6.68
CA TRP A 85 -8.62 -1.81 -7.87
C TRP A 85 -7.79 -0.53 -7.93
N ASP A 86 -8.32 0.58 -7.43
CA ASP A 86 -7.64 1.86 -7.49
C ASP A 86 -6.48 1.95 -6.51
N ILE A 87 -6.56 1.25 -5.37
CA ILE A 87 -5.50 1.28 -4.37
C ILE A 87 -4.31 0.41 -4.78
N ILE A 88 -4.53 -0.63 -5.60
CA ILE A 88 -3.46 -1.54 -5.98
C ILE A 88 -2.28 -0.82 -6.65
N PRO A 89 -2.50 0.04 -7.67
CA PRO A 89 -1.38 0.77 -8.28
C PRO A 89 -0.63 1.66 -7.29
N VAL A 90 -1.33 2.24 -6.32
CA VAL A 90 -0.71 3.09 -5.30
C VAL A 90 0.23 2.26 -4.43
N ILE A 91 -0.22 1.09 -3.99
CA ILE A 91 0.59 0.18 -3.18
C ILE A 91 1.80 -0.33 -3.97
N VAL A 92 1.58 -0.75 -5.20
CA VAL A 92 2.67 -1.23 -6.07
C VAL A 92 3.71 -0.14 -6.26
N LYS A 93 3.26 1.10 -6.53
CA LYS A 93 4.17 2.22 -6.69
C LYS A 93 4.99 2.46 -5.42
N CYS A 94 4.37 2.33 -4.25
CA CYS A 94 5.09 2.50 -2.99
C CYS A 94 6.17 1.42 -2.82
N PHE A 95 5.88 0.16 -3.17
CA PHE A 95 6.89 -0.89 -3.17
C PHE A 95 8.03 -0.58 -4.14
N GLN A 96 7.71 -0.04 -5.32
CA GLN A 96 8.72 0.33 -6.32
C GLN A 96 9.60 1.48 -5.83
N GLU A 97 8.99 2.52 -5.27
CA GLU A 97 9.71 3.68 -4.74
C GLU A 97 10.63 3.27 -3.59
N ALA A 98 10.22 2.29 -2.80
CA ALA A 98 11.00 1.78 -1.68
C ALA A 98 12.09 0.79 -2.11
N GLY A 99 12.08 0.36 -3.36
CA GLY A 99 13.10 -0.56 -3.88
C GLY A 99 12.81 -2.04 -3.69
N PHE A 100 11.58 -2.39 -3.27
CA PHE A 100 11.21 -3.80 -3.06
C PHE A 100 10.63 -4.46 -4.30
N LEU A 101 10.21 -3.67 -5.28
CA LEU A 101 9.82 -4.17 -6.60
C LEU A 101 10.57 -3.35 -7.65
N PRO A 102 10.83 -3.94 -8.82
CA PRO A 102 11.48 -3.17 -9.88
C PRO A 102 10.53 -2.09 -10.39
N LYS A 103 11.09 -0.97 -10.81
CA LYS A 103 10.31 0.09 -11.44
C LYS A 103 9.84 -0.38 -12.81
N ASP A 104 8.75 0.22 -13.29
CA ASP A 104 8.25 -0.07 -14.61
C ASP A 104 9.31 0.23 -15.66
N GLU A 105 9.32 -0.55 -16.73
CA GLU A 105 10.31 -0.39 -17.78
C GLU A 105 10.30 1.02 -18.37
N ALA A 106 9.11 1.64 -18.51
CA ALA A 106 8.98 2.99 -19.01
C ALA A 106 9.72 4.00 -18.10
N ASP A 107 9.67 3.80 -16.79
CA ASP A 107 10.36 4.65 -15.82
C ASP A 107 11.86 4.45 -15.89
N SER A 108 12.30 3.21 -16.10
CA SER A 108 13.73 2.89 -16.13
C SER A 108 14.47 3.43 -17.36
N LYS A 109 13.73 3.81 -18.38
CA LYS A 109 14.30 4.37 -19.60
C LYS A 109 14.57 5.87 -19.50
N ASN A 110 14.07 6.50 -18.49
CA ASN A 110 14.20 7.93 -18.26
C ASN A 110 15.35 8.22 -17.30
#